data_192a3e0118acd7a9b55cd69ccb4d60a9
#
_entry.id   192a3e0118acd7a9b55cd69ccb4d60a9
#
_cell.length_a   1.000
_cell.length_b   1.000
_cell.length_c   1.000
_cell.angle_alpha   90.00
_cell.angle_beta   90.00
_cell.angle_gamma   90.00
#
_symmetry.space_group_name_H-M   'P 1'
#
loop_
_entity.id
_entity.type
_entity.pdbx_description
1 polymer ?
#
loop_
_entity_poly.entity_id
_entity_poly.type
_entity_poly.pdbx_seq_one_letter_code
_entity_poly.pdbx_strand_id
1 'polypeptide(L)'
;MIASILERFDPDFLARAGIGFGGGTRIALEIDEYRESSDIDFLCPTTASYRAVREAVNNQGLGRILRCPLAFAREVRADRYGVRTAVEHGGHVIKLEFLSFEDWNLNIVDHPLFPVPVLDQSACFTTKLTAANDRGLAAPYKDVFDLLAMRAYWGDPPAQAVAEAERHYGRSVVPKADQAIAHFLALPATDKRKAAAALGIEPDFLERLEETPVRAGPSPGP
;
A
#
# COMPACT_ATOMS: atom_id res chain seq x y z
N MET A 1 -4.41 2.19 -17.00
CA MET A 1 -4.88 3.44 -16.35
C MET A 1 -3.87 3.95 -15.31
N ILE A 2 -3.62 3.25 -14.22
CA ILE A 2 -2.66 3.72 -13.18
C ILE A 2 -1.27 3.97 -13.75
N ALA A 3 -0.71 3.05 -14.55
CA ALA A 3 0.60 3.19 -15.17
C ALA A 3 0.73 4.51 -15.97
N SER A 4 -0.28 4.89 -16.76
CA SER A 4 -0.25 6.13 -17.55
C SER A 4 -0.31 7.41 -16.69
N ILE A 5 -0.85 7.34 -15.47
CA ILE A 5 -0.77 8.43 -14.50
C ILE A 5 0.62 8.46 -13.86
N LEU A 6 1.17 7.30 -13.46
CA LEU A 6 2.53 7.21 -12.90
C LEU A 6 3.59 7.74 -13.87
N GLU A 7 3.43 7.56 -15.18
CA GLU A 7 4.30 8.12 -16.20
C GLU A 7 4.34 9.66 -16.22
N ARG A 8 3.41 10.35 -15.57
CA ARG A 8 3.40 11.82 -15.47
C ARG A 8 4.34 12.36 -14.39
N PHE A 9 4.77 11.50 -13.47
CA PHE A 9 5.66 11.89 -12.39
C PHE A 9 7.11 11.95 -12.85
N ASP A 10 7.90 12.78 -12.18
CA ASP A 10 9.36 12.86 -12.36
C ASP A 10 10.04 11.79 -11.48
N PRO A 11 10.53 10.67 -12.06
CA PRO A 11 11.14 9.60 -11.30
C PRO A 11 12.43 10.05 -10.61
N ASP A 12 13.19 10.95 -11.21
CA ASP A 12 14.43 11.46 -10.62
C ASP A 12 14.15 12.34 -9.40
N PHE A 13 13.08 13.14 -9.45
CA PHE A 13 12.65 13.88 -8.26
C PHE A 13 12.26 12.93 -7.13
N LEU A 14 11.43 11.93 -7.43
CA LEU A 14 10.96 10.95 -6.43
C LEU A 14 12.14 10.17 -5.84
N ALA A 15 13.06 9.69 -6.67
CA ALA A 15 14.24 8.95 -6.21
C ALA A 15 15.14 9.81 -5.31
N ARG A 16 15.48 11.03 -5.74
CA ARG A 16 16.32 11.95 -4.92
C ARG A 16 15.66 12.34 -3.61
N ALA A 17 14.34 12.46 -3.59
CA ALA A 17 13.59 12.78 -2.37
C ALA A 17 13.33 11.56 -1.47
N GLY A 18 13.66 10.35 -1.93
CA GLY A 18 13.38 9.12 -1.20
C GLY A 18 11.88 8.88 -1.04
N ILE A 19 11.12 8.99 -2.15
CA ILE A 19 9.66 8.81 -2.18
C ILE A 19 9.33 7.63 -3.09
N GLY A 20 8.54 6.68 -2.59
CA GLY A 20 8.16 5.48 -3.34
C GLY A 20 6.66 5.33 -3.52
N PHE A 21 6.25 4.87 -4.71
CA PHE A 21 4.90 4.40 -4.94
C PHE A 21 4.66 3.12 -4.12
N GLY A 22 3.56 3.09 -3.35
CA GLY A 22 3.24 2.01 -2.43
C GLY A 22 1.75 1.75 -2.36
N GLY A 23 1.29 1.39 -1.17
CA GLY A 23 -0.12 1.13 -0.91
C GLY A 23 -0.65 -0.14 -1.59
N GLY A 24 -1.96 -0.32 -1.50
CA GLY A 24 -2.60 -1.53 -2.02
C GLY A 24 -2.58 -1.63 -3.53
N THR A 25 -2.58 -0.51 -4.25
CA THR A 25 -2.55 -0.50 -5.72
C THR A 25 -1.21 -1.01 -6.26
N ARG A 26 -0.09 -0.63 -5.65
CA ARG A 26 1.23 -1.16 -6.02
C ARG A 26 1.27 -2.68 -5.84
N ILE A 27 0.74 -3.20 -4.73
CA ILE A 27 0.69 -4.64 -4.45
C ILE A 27 -0.19 -5.36 -5.47
N ALA A 28 -1.40 -4.85 -5.71
CA ALA A 28 -2.34 -5.45 -6.65
C ALA A 28 -1.75 -5.53 -8.07
N LEU A 29 -1.11 -4.46 -8.55
CA LEU A 29 -0.48 -4.42 -9.88
C LEU A 29 0.70 -5.39 -10.04
N GLU A 30 1.47 -5.65 -8.98
CA GLU A 30 2.57 -6.62 -9.03
C GLU A 30 2.09 -8.07 -8.91
N ILE A 31 0.93 -8.30 -8.29
CA ILE A 31 0.34 -9.62 -8.10
C ILE A 31 -0.87 -9.77 -9.03
N ASP A 32 -0.64 -9.75 -10.35
CA ASP A 32 -1.63 -10.05 -11.41
C ASP A 32 -2.96 -9.28 -11.31
N GLU A 33 -2.94 -8.06 -10.77
CA GLU A 33 -4.14 -7.22 -10.57
C GLU A 33 -5.28 -7.98 -9.85
N TYR A 34 -4.95 -8.81 -8.87
CA TYR A 34 -5.87 -9.76 -8.20
C TYR A 34 -7.12 -9.10 -7.58
N ARG A 35 -7.13 -7.80 -7.40
CA ARG A 35 -8.27 -7.01 -6.92
C ARG A 35 -8.31 -5.63 -7.55
N GLU A 36 -9.48 -5.04 -7.54
CA GLU A 36 -9.63 -3.65 -7.93
C GLU A 36 -8.90 -2.72 -6.93
N SER A 37 -8.11 -1.81 -7.46
CA SER A 37 -7.43 -0.77 -6.69
C SER A 37 -7.10 0.40 -7.60
N SER A 38 -7.58 1.58 -7.25
CA SER A 38 -7.46 2.79 -8.07
C SER A 38 -6.82 3.97 -7.35
N ASP A 39 -6.43 3.82 -6.08
CA ASP A 39 -5.74 4.87 -5.34
C ASP A 39 -4.24 4.86 -5.68
N ILE A 40 -3.62 6.03 -5.76
CA ILE A 40 -2.17 6.18 -5.92
C ILE A 40 -1.61 6.75 -4.63
N ASP A 41 -0.85 5.92 -3.91
CA ASP A 41 -0.21 6.28 -2.65
C ASP A 41 1.31 6.35 -2.84
N PHE A 42 1.89 7.53 -2.65
CA PHE A 42 3.31 7.71 -2.50
C PHE A 42 3.66 7.84 -1.01
N LEU A 43 4.65 7.09 -0.57
CA LEU A 43 5.09 7.12 0.82
C LEU A 43 6.37 7.93 0.94
N CYS A 44 6.37 8.82 1.94
CA CYS A 44 7.50 9.67 2.32
C CYS A 44 8.05 9.14 3.65
N PRO A 45 9.05 8.25 3.65
CA PRO A 45 9.52 7.57 4.85
C PRO A 45 10.14 8.50 5.91
N THR A 46 10.65 9.65 5.49
CA THR A 46 11.36 10.59 6.36
C THR A 46 10.72 11.97 6.36
N THR A 47 11.00 12.75 7.39
CA THR A 47 10.63 14.18 7.42
C THR A 47 11.22 14.94 6.24
N ALA A 48 12.42 14.58 5.77
CA ALA A 48 13.08 15.22 4.63
C ALA A 48 12.33 14.92 3.32
N SER A 49 11.93 13.65 3.09
CA SER A 49 11.16 13.26 1.91
C SER A 49 9.81 13.97 1.87
N TYR A 50 9.10 14.05 3.00
CA TYR A 50 7.83 14.76 3.06
C TYR A 50 7.99 16.28 2.90
N ARG A 51 9.06 16.87 3.46
CA ARG A 51 9.39 18.30 3.24
C ARG A 51 9.60 18.60 1.76
N ALA A 52 10.30 17.74 1.02
CA ALA A 52 10.51 17.92 -0.42
C ALA A 52 9.18 17.98 -1.20
N VAL A 53 8.18 17.15 -0.80
CA VAL A 53 6.82 17.24 -1.37
C VAL A 53 6.18 18.58 -1.02
N ARG A 54 6.20 18.98 0.26
CA ARG A 54 5.60 20.23 0.72
C ARG A 54 6.17 21.48 0.02
N GLU A 55 7.45 21.47 -0.29
CA GLU A 55 8.11 22.58 -1.02
C GLU A 55 7.77 22.61 -2.51
N ALA A 56 7.36 21.48 -3.08
CA ALA A 56 7.04 21.36 -4.49
C ALA A 56 5.58 21.66 -4.82
N VAL A 57 4.64 21.44 -3.87
CA VAL A 57 3.20 21.56 -4.10
C VAL A 57 2.67 22.96 -3.78
N ASN A 58 1.56 23.31 -4.46
CA ASN A 58 0.71 24.43 -4.11
C ASN A 58 -0.77 24.05 -4.34
N ASN A 59 -1.70 24.96 -4.06
CA ASN A 59 -3.15 24.67 -4.19
C ASN A 59 -3.58 24.32 -5.62
N GLN A 60 -2.77 24.66 -6.63
CA GLN A 60 -3.09 24.45 -8.05
C GLN A 60 -2.45 23.18 -8.62
N GLY A 61 -1.53 22.53 -7.92
CA GLY A 61 -0.89 21.34 -8.43
C GLY A 61 0.31 20.83 -7.66
N LEU A 62 0.95 19.82 -8.23
CA LEU A 62 2.08 19.10 -7.66
C LEU A 62 3.46 19.67 -8.10
N GLY A 63 3.46 20.75 -8.88
CA GLY A 63 4.68 21.45 -9.30
C GLY A 63 5.72 20.53 -9.95
N ARG A 64 6.97 20.62 -9.48
CA ARG A 64 8.12 19.84 -10.01
C ARG A 64 8.11 18.34 -9.72
N ILE A 65 7.11 17.84 -9.00
CA ILE A 65 6.90 16.40 -8.83
C ILE A 65 6.41 15.77 -10.14
N LEU A 66 5.81 16.58 -11.01
CA LEU A 66 5.32 16.13 -12.32
C LEU A 66 6.30 16.57 -13.43
N ARG A 67 6.59 15.66 -14.36
CA ARG A 67 7.23 15.97 -15.64
C ARG A 67 6.22 16.29 -16.76
N CYS A 68 4.96 15.87 -16.59
CA CYS A 68 3.86 16.18 -17.50
C CYS A 68 2.62 16.58 -16.71
N PRO A 69 1.80 17.50 -17.19
CA PRO A 69 0.59 17.94 -16.49
C PRO A 69 -0.41 16.82 -16.23
N LEU A 70 -1.08 16.91 -15.09
CA LEU A 70 -2.26 16.12 -14.73
C LEU A 70 -3.48 17.04 -14.60
N ALA A 71 -4.65 16.54 -14.96
CA ALA A 71 -5.91 17.21 -14.68
C ALA A 71 -6.33 16.89 -13.23
N PHE A 72 -6.52 17.91 -12.41
CA PHE A 72 -6.92 17.75 -11.01
C PHE A 72 -8.44 17.85 -10.89
N ALA A 73 -9.07 16.80 -10.35
CA ALA A 73 -10.49 16.77 -9.99
C ALA A 73 -10.77 17.45 -8.64
N ARG A 74 -9.73 17.63 -7.81
CA ARG A 74 -9.80 18.30 -6.49
C ARG A 74 -8.54 19.14 -6.27
N GLU A 75 -8.71 20.20 -5.47
CA GLU A 75 -7.56 21.00 -4.99
C GLU A 75 -6.55 20.14 -4.23
N VAL A 76 -5.29 20.51 -4.34
CA VAL A 76 -4.22 19.90 -3.56
C VAL A 76 -4.28 20.44 -2.14
N ARG A 77 -4.47 19.53 -1.18
CA ARG A 77 -4.48 19.84 0.25
C ARG A 77 -3.28 19.21 0.94
N ALA A 78 -2.60 20.00 1.74
CA ALA A 78 -1.39 19.59 2.44
C ALA A 78 -1.51 19.87 3.94
N ASP A 79 -1.30 18.86 4.76
CA ASP A 79 -1.24 18.95 6.22
C ASP A 79 0.02 18.25 6.76
N ARG A 80 0.10 18.00 8.06
CA ARG A 80 1.26 17.29 8.64
C ARG A 80 1.32 15.79 8.32
N TYR A 81 0.20 15.22 7.91
CA TYR A 81 0.07 13.77 7.65
C TYR A 81 0.26 13.41 6.18
N GLY A 82 0.08 14.37 5.28
CA GLY A 82 0.22 14.09 3.86
C GLY A 82 -0.26 15.22 2.96
N VAL A 83 -0.02 15.03 1.68
CA VAL A 83 -0.60 15.82 0.58
C VAL A 83 -1.64 14.95 -0.11
N ARG A 84 -2.83 15.48 -0.30
CA ARG A 84 -3.98 14.75 -0.85
C ARG A 84 -4.65 15.54 -1.96
N THR A 85 -4.98 14.84 -3.04
CA THR A 85 -5.76 15.37 -4.15
C THR A 85 -6.51 14.25 -4.86
N ALA A 86 -7.18 14.55 -5.95
CA ALA A 86 -7.67 13.58 -6.90
C ALA A 86 -7.40 14.07 -8.32
N VAL A 87 -7.05 13.15 -9.20
CA VAL A 87 -6.79 13.43 -10.61
C VAL A 87 -7.85 12.80 -11.49
N GLU A 88 -8.16 13.45 -12.61
CA GLU A 88 -9.05 12.91 -13.63
C GLU A 88 -8.24 12.28 -14.75
N HIS A 89 -8.54 11.04 -15.10
CA HIS A 89 -7.91 10.35 -16.21
C HIS A 89 -8.85 9.34 -16.84
N GLY A 90 -9.07 9.46 -18.15
CA GLY A 90 -9.94 8.55 -18.89
C GLY A 90 -11.38 8.49 -18.38
N GLY A 91 -11.94 9.60 -17.86
CA GLY A 91 -13.28 9.67 -17.28
C GLY A 91 -13.40 9.11 -15.84
N HIS A 92 -12.27 8.72 -15.23
CA HIS A 92 -12.21 8.24 -13.84
C HIS A 92 -11.55 9.28 -12.94
N VAL A 93 -12.04 9.37 -11.70
CA VAL A 93 -11.43 10.18 -10.65
C VAL A 93 -10.61 9.26 -9.75
N ILE A 94 -9.31 9.50 -9.69
CA ILE A 94 -8.34 8.68 -8.99
C ILE A 94 -7.76 9.49 -7.82
N LYS A 95 -7.85 8.94 -6.62
CA LYS A 95 -7.27 9.51 -5.42
C LYS A 95 -5.75 9.42 -5.49
N LEU A 96 -5.08 10.51 -5.14
CA LEU A 96 -3.63 10.62 -5.12
C LEU A 96 -3.18 11.20 -3.79
N GLU A 97 -2.32 10.46 -3.09
CA GLU A 97 -1.80 10.86 -1.80
C GLU A 97 -0.28 10.75 -1.74
N PHE A 98 0.35 11.69 -1.04
CA PHE A 98 1.71 11.57 -0.53
C PHE A 98 1.59 11.48 0.99
N LEU A 99 1.91 10.33 1.56
CA LEU A 99 1.73 10.04 2.98
C LEU A 99 3.03 10.27 3.74
N SER A 100 2.97 11.03 4.82
CA SER A 100 4.11 11.26 5.70
C SER A 100 4.25 10.11 6.70
N PHE A 101 5.39 9.43 6.64
CA PHE A 101 5.81 8.39 7.58
C PHE A 101 7.03 8.94 8.34
N GLU A 102 6.83 9.57 9.45
CA GLU A 102 7.91 10.21 10.21
C GLU A 102 8.92 9.15 10.68
N ASP A 103 10.10 9.12 10.01
CA ASP A 103 11.25 8.29 10.38
C ASP A 103 11.01 6.75 10.33
N TRP A 104 10.37 6.28 9.25
CA TRP A 104 10.22 4.86 8.95
C TRP A 104 11.33 4.36 8.04
N ASN A 105 11.88 3.18 8.34
CA ASN A 105 12.88 2.52 7.52
C ASN A 105 12.19 1.71 6.39
N LEU A 106 11.63 2.43 5.41
CA LEU A 106 10.99 1.85 4.23
C LEU A 106 11.96 1.94 3.04
N ASN A 107 12.36 0.79 2.52
CA ASN A 107 13.26 0.74 1.38
C ASN A 107 12.51 1.03 0.07
N ILE A 108 13.11 1.86 -0.78
CA ILE A 108 12.57 2.31 -2.06
C ILE A 108 13.53 1.86 -3.15
N VAL A 109 13.00 1.24 -4.19
CA VAL A 109 13.77 0.64 -5.28
C VAL A 109 13.16 0.97 -6.64
N ASP A 110 13.95 0.85 -7.69
CA ASP A 110 13.45 0.80 -9.05
C ASP A 110 12.87 -0.58 -9.32
N HIS A 111 11.77 -0.64 -10.08
CA HIS A 111 11.09 -1.90 -10.39
C HIS A 111 10.63 -1.90 -11.86
N PRO A 112 10.88 -2.98 -12.63
CA PRO A 112 10.63 -2.99 -14.08
C PRO A 112 9.16 -2.77 -14.49
N LEU A 113 8.20 -3.06 -13.61
CA LEU A 113 6.78 -2.84 -13.89
C LEU A 113 6.32 -1.40 -13.70
N PHE A 114 7.12 -0.54 -13.07
CA PHE A 114 6.69 0.82 -12.69
C PHE A 114 7.63 1.89 -13.22
N PRO A 115 7.08 3.00 -13.78
CA PRO A 115 7.89 4.11 -14.30
C PRO A 115 8.42 5.04 -13.21
N VAL A 116 8.19 4.72 -11.95
CA VAL A 116 8.58 5.51 -10.77
C VAL A 116 9.16 4.58 -9.70
N PRO A 117 10.00 5.10 -8.78
CA PRO A 117 10.47 4.33 -7.63
C PRO A 117 9.30 3.80 -6.79
N VAL A 118 9.45 2.59 -6.27
CA VAL A 118 8.42 1.90 -5.49
C VAL A 118 8.95 1.43 -4.14
N LEU A 119 8.07 1.16 -3.20
CA LEU A 119 8.43 0.40 -2.00
C LEU A 119 8.86 -1.01 -2.41
N ASP A 120 9.91 -1.55 -1.81
CA ASP A 120 10.23 -2.97 -1.95
C ASP A 120 9.19 -3.85 -1.25
N GLN A 121 9.26 -5.16 -1.44
CA GLN A 121 8.33 -6.11 -0.84
C GLN A 121 8.36 -6.06 0.70
N SER A 122 9.53 -5.85 1.29
CA SER A 122 9.67 -5.71 2.74
C SER A 122 8.92 -4.48 3.28
N ALA A 123 9.08 -3.34 2.64
CA ALA A 123 8.36 -2.11 3.00
C ALA A 123 6.84 -2.25 2.79
N CYS A 124 6.40 -3.00 1.77
CA CYS A 124 4.99 -3.34 1.60
C CYS A 124 4.45 -4.19 2.75
N PHE A 125 5.18 -5.21 3.18
CA PHE A 125 4.80 -5.99 4.36
C PHE A 125 4.73 -5.13 5.61
N THR A 126 5.73 -4.27 5.86
CA THR A 126 5.72 -3.35 7.00
C THR A 126 4.44 -2.51 7.05
N THR A 127 4.10 -1.86 5.94
CA THR A 127 2.92 -1.00 5.87
C THR A 127 1.61 -1.78 5.96
N LYS A 128 1.54 -3.01 5.46
CA LYS A 128 0.34 -3.84 5.54
C LYS A 128 0.13 -4.50 6.90
N LEU A 129 1.19 -4.89 7.59
CA LEU A 129 1.10 -5.36 8.97
C LEU A 129 0.53 -4.27 9.89
N THR A 130 1.00 -3.04 9.75
CA THR A 130 0.49 -1.92 10.56
C THR A 130 -0.92 -1.50 10.18
N ALA A 131 -1.25 -1.48 8.88
CA ALA A 131 -2.62 -1.21 8.42
C ALA A 131 -3.62 -2.28 8.90
N ALA A 132 -3.23 -3.56 8.90
CA ALA A 132 -4.05 -4.64 9.43
C ALA A 132 -4.22 -4.54 10.96
N ASN A 133 -3.21 -4.04 11.68
CA ASN A 133 -3.36 -3.76 13.12
C ASN A 133 -4.42 -2.68 13.38
N ASP A 134 -4.52 -1.66 12.54
CA ASP A 134 -5.43 -0.55 12.71
C ASP A 134 -6.87 -0.90 12.26
N ARG A 135 -7.02 -1.69 11.20
CA ARG A 135 -8.30 -1.92 10.52
C ARG A 135 -8.69 -3.40 10.38
N GLY A 136 -7.88 -4.32 10.87
CA GLY A 136 -7.87 -5.75 10.53
C GLY A 136 -9.22 -6.46 10.46
N LEU A 137 -10.15 -6.15 11.36
CA LEU A 137 -11.49 -6.77 11.38
C LEU A 137 -12.54 -5.98 10.60
N ALA A 138 -12.18 -4.86 9.97
CA ALA A 138 -13.12 -4.03 9.21
C ALA A 138 -13.36 -4.61 7.82
N ALA A 139 -14.62 -4.95 7.50
CA ALA A 139 -15.02 -5.34 6.15
C ALA A 139 -14.77 -4.18 5.14
N PRO A 140 -14.39 -4.47 3.90
CA PRO A 140 -14.28 -5.77 3.26
C PRO A 140 -12.92 -6.49 3.45
N TYR A 141 -12.20 -6.28 4.53
CA TYR A 141 -10.94 -6.97 4.87
C TYR A 141 -9.78 -6.71 3.88
N LYS A 142 -9.71 -5.50 3.31
CA LYS A 142 -8.74 -5.15 2.25
C LYS A 142 -7.30 -5.47 2.61
N ASP A 143 -6.86 -5.13 3.85
CA ASP A 143 -5.48 -5.36 4.27
C ASP A 143 -5.19 -6.85 4.56
N VAL A 144 -6.21 -7.62 4.95
CA VAL A 144 -6.11 -9.08 5.09
C VAL A 144 -5.91 -9.74 3.74
N PHE A 145 -6.68 -9.34 2.72
CA PHE A 145 -6.48 -9.84 1.35
C PHE A 145 -5.10 -9.49 0.82
N ASP A 146 -4.63 -8.25 1.04
CA ASP A 146 -3.29 -7.84 0.63
C ASP A 146 -2.21 -8.69 1.31
N LEU A 147 -2.33 -8.95 2.62
CA LEU A 147 -1.37 -9.81 3.35
C LEU A 147 -1.41 -11.27 2.87
N LEU A 148 -2.59 -11.83 2.61
CA LEU A 148 -2.72 -13.17 2.06
C LEU A 148 -2.11 -13.29 0.66
N ALA A 149 -2.40 -12.33 -0.23
CA ALA A 149 -1.83 -12.28 -1.57
C ALA A 149 -0.30 -12.15 -1.53
N MET A 150 0.23 -11.25 -0.70
CA MET A 150 1.67 -11.09 -0.52
C MET A 150 2.33 -12.37 0.01
N ARG A 151 1.71 -13.05 0.99
CA ARG A 151 2.23 -14.34 1.49
C ARG A 151 2.20 -15.43 0.42
N ALA A 152 1.14 -15.49 -0.39
CA ALA A 152 1.01 -16.47 -1.46
C ALA A 152 2.07 -16.32 -2.56
N TYR A 153 2.40 -15.07 -2.92
CA TYR A 153 3.26 -14.76 -4.06
C TYR A 153 4.69 -14.39 -3.68
N TRP A 154 4.91 -13.76 -2.53
CA TRP A 154 6.22 -13.28 -2.08
C TRP A 154 6.78 -14.07 -0.89
N GLY A 155 5.96 -14.93 -0.28
CA GLY A 155 6.33 -15.68 0.92
C GLY A 155 6.03 -14.93 2.23
N ASP A 156 6.56 -15.45 3.34
CA ASP A 156 6.34 -14.85 4.66
C ASP A 156 6.99 -13.45 4.79
N PRO A 157 6.46 -12.57 5.67
CA PRO A 157 7.06 -11.28 5.92
C PRO A 157 8.54 -11.39 6.29
N PRO A 158 9.44 -10.65 5.60
CA PRO A 158 10.86 -10.63 5.96
C PRO A 158 11.07 -10.14 7.41
N ALA A 159 12.10 -10.66 8.08
CA ALA A 159 12.40 -10.28 9.47
C ALA A 159 12.57 -8.76 9.66
N GLN A 160 13.12 -8.07 8.66
CA GLN A 160 13.24 -6.61 8.69
C GLN A 160 11.88 -5.89 8.64
N ALA A 161 10.91 -6.42 7.90
CA ALA A 161 9.55 -5.88 7.85
C ALA A 161 8.85 -6.00 9.20
N VAL A 162 8.99 -7.17 9.83
CA VAL A 162 8.46 -7.43 11.17
C VAL A 162 9.10 -6.49 12.20
N ALA A 163 10.43 -6.40 12.22
CA ALA A 163 11.16 -5.54 13.16
C ALA A 163 10.76 -4.06 13.01
N GLU A 164 10.60 -3.58 11.77
CA GLU A 164 10.18 -2.21 11.51
C GLU A 164 8.72 -1.95 11.93
N ALA A 165 7.81 -2.89 11.66
CA ALA A 165 6.44 -2.80 12.13
C ALA A 165 6.35 -2.81 13.67
N GLU A 166 7.13 -3.67 14.33
CA GLU A 166 7.20 -3.74 15.79
C GLU A 166 7.82 -2.48 16.42
N ARG A 167 8.77 -1.83 15.76
CA ARG A 167 9.37 -0.58 16.22
C ARG A 167 8.32 0.52 16.41
N HIS A 168 7.32 0.57 15.53
CA HIS A 168 6.28 1.61 15.55
C HIS A 168 5.01 1.21 16.30
N TYR A 169 4.64 -0.06 16.25
CA TYR A 169 3.35 -0.56 16.77
C TYR A 169 3.50 -1.52 17.95
N GLY A 170 4.74 -1.86 18.31
CA GLY A 170 5.03 -2.84 19.36
C GLY A 170 4.84 -4.28 18.91
N ARG A 171 5.28 -5.23 19.76
CA ARG A 171 5.32 -6.67 19.44
C ARG A 171 3.96 -7.30 19.14
N SER A 172 2.86 -6.62 19.42
CA SER A 172 1.51 -7.13 19.14
C SER A 172 1.09 -6.96 17.68
N VAL A 173 1.85 -6.25 16.83
CA VAL A 173 1.45 -5.92 15.46
C VAL A 173 1.27 -7.17 14.60
N VAL A 174 2.24 -8.10 14.64
CA VAL A 174 2.14 -9.37 13.88
C VAL A 174 1.06 -10.29 14.44
N PRO A 175 1.00 -10.59 15.75
CA PRO A 175 -0.11 -11.35 16.32
C PRO A 175 -1.50 -10.81 15.96
N LYS A 176 -1.70 -9.50 15.95
CA LYS A 176 -2.98 -8.91 15.56
C LYS A 176 -3.28 -9.07 14.07
N ALA A 177 -2.28 -8.92 13.19
CA ALA A 177 -2.42 -9.18 11.76
C ALA A 177 -2.78 -10.66 11.51
N ASP A 178 -2.10 -11.59 12.18
CA ASP A 178 -2.39 -13.02 12.09
C ASP A 178 -3.78 -13.36 12.66
N GLN A 179 -4.19 -12.71 13.74
CA GLN A 179 -5.56 -12.84 14.28
C GLN A 179 -6.62 -12.35 13.27
N ALA A 180 -6.36 -11.24 12.57
CA ALA A 180 -7.26 -10.73 11.54
C ALA A 180 -7.37 -11.70 10.36
N ILE A 181 -6.25 -12.30 9.92
CA ILE A 181 -6.24 -13.33 8.90
C ILE A 181 -7.01 -14.57 9.35
N ALA A 182 -6.73 -15.07 10.56
CA ALA A 182 -7.42 -16.23 11.11
C ALA A 182 -8.93 -16.01 11.24
N HIS A 183 -9.33 -14.82 11.70
CA HIS A 183 -10.74 -14.42 11.77
C HIS A 183 -11.40 -14.46 10.39
N PHE A 184 -10.77 -13.85 9.37
CA PHE A 184 -11.30 -13.87 8.01
C PHE A 184 -11.42 -15.28 7.45
N LEU A 185 -10.41 -16.13 7.63
CA LEU A 185 -10.43 -17.51 7.14
C LEU A 185 -11.50 -18.36 7.82
N ALA A 186 -11.86 -18.05 9.07
CA ALA A 186 -12.93 -18.72 9.83
C ALA A 186 -14.35 -18.26 9.46
N LEU A 187 -14.50 -17.20 8.65
CA LEU A 187 -15.82 -16.73 8.20
C LEU A 187 -16.53 -17.80 7.34
N PRO A 188 -17.89 -17.80 7.33
CA PRO A 188 -18.63 -18.59 6.37
C PRO A 188 -18.22 -18.30 4.93
N ALA A 189 -18.23 -19.31 4.06
CA ALA A 189 -17.82 -19.17 2.66
C ALA A 189 -18.63 -18.08 1.92
N THR A 190 -19.90 -17.88 2.29
CA THR A 190 -20.75 -16.81 1.74
C THR A 190 -20.22 -15.41 2.08
N ASP A 191 -19.73 -15.20 3.31
CA ASP A 191 -19.23 -13.90 3.77
C ASP A 191 -17.85 -13.60 3.17
N LYS A 192 -17.00 -14.63 3.06
CA LYS A 192 -15.70 -14.51 2.35
C LYS A 192 -15.88 -14.13 0.89
N ARG A 193 -16.79 -14.81 0.16
CA ARG A 193 -17.13 -14.47 -1.22
C ARG A 193 -17.71 -13.06 -1.36
N LYS A 194 -18.57 -12.64 -0.43
CA LYS A 194 -19.12 -11.28 -0.43
C LYS A 194 -18.02 -10.23 -0.24
N ALA A 195 -17.09 -10.47 0.68
CA ALA A 195 -15.94 -9.58 0.91
C ALA A 195 -15.01 -9.51 -0.31
N ALA A 196 -14.71 -10.65 -0.93
CA ALA A 196 -13.91 -10.75 -2.14
C ALA A 196 -14.57 -10.00 -3.32
N ALA A 197 -15.85 -10.24 -3.56
CA ALA A 197 -16.61 -9.57 -4.61
C ALA A 197 -16.65 -8.04 -4.44
N ALA A 198 -16.71 -7.55 -3.20
CA ALA A 198 -16.68 -6.11 -2.91
C ALA A 198 -15.33 -5.45 -3.28
N LEU A 199 -14.30 -6.24 -3.51
CA LEU A 199 -12.96 -5.81 -3.94
C LEU A 199 -12.62 -6.22 -5.38
N GLY A 200 -13.57 -6.79 -6.11
CA GLY A 200 -13.33 -7.30 -7.47
C GLY A 200 -12.40 -8.51 -7.52
N ILE A 201 -12.31 -9.29 -6.42
CA ILE A 201 -11.47 -10.50 -6.36
C ILE A 201 -12.25 -11.66 -6.97
N GLU A 202 -11.63 -12.30 -7.98
CA GLU A 202 -12.22 -13.47 -8.65
C GLU A 202 -12.28 -14.71 -7.72
N PRO A 203 -13.31 -15.57 -7.86
CA PRO A 203 -13.47 -16.75 -7.01
C PRO A 203 -12.25 -17.69 -6.97
N ASP A 204 -11.65 -17.96 -8.13
CA ASP A 204 -10.46 -18.83 -8.24
C ASP A 204 -9.25 -18.25 -7.51
N PHE A 205 -9.14 -16.92 -7.45
CA PHE A 205 -8.08 -16.26 -6.68
C PHE A 205 -8.34 -16.39 -5.18
N LEU A 206 -9.61 -16.22 -4.76
CA LEU A 206 -10.00 -16.40 -3.37
C LEU A 206 -9.66 -17.82 -2.88
N GLU A 207 -9.98 -18.86 -3.66
CA GLU A 207 -9.64 -20.26 -3.32
C GLU A 207 -8.13 -20.45 -3.12
N ARG A 208 -7.30 -19.90 -4.03
CA ARG A 208 -5.83 -19.94 -3.87
C ARG A 208 -5.34 -19.25 -2.59
N LEU A 209 -5.96 -18.14 -2.20
CA LEU A 209 -5.62 -17.45 -0.95
C LEU A 209 -5.98 -18.27 0.29
N GLU A 210 -7.12 -18.98 0.26
CA GLU A 210 -7.57 -19.84 1.37
C GLU A 210 -6.66 -21.05 1.58
N GLU A 211 -6.05 -21.57 0.51
CA GLU A 211 -5.11 -22.69 0.54
C GLU A 211 -3.70 -22.27 0.98
N THR A 212 -3.40 -20.97 1.03
CA THR A 212 -2.07 -20.48 1.41
C THR A 212 -1.81 -20.79 2.88
N PRO A 213 -0.74 -21.56 3.23
CA PRO A 213 -0.47 -21.91 4.61
C PRO A 213 -0.13 -20.62 5.40
N VAL A 214 -0.98 -20.27 6.33
CA VAL A 214 -0.65 -19.26 7.34
C VAL A 214 0.19 -19.97 8.39
N ARG A 215 1.52 -19.84 8.31
CA ARG A 215 2.39 -20.32 9.38
C ARG A 215 2.06 -19.53 10.64
N ALA A 216 1.62 -20.24 11.68
CA ALA A 216 1.52 -19.65 12.99
C ALA A 216 2.89 -19.05 13.35
N GLY A 217 2.93 -17.77 13.66
CA GLY A 217 4.15 -17.12 14.14
C GLY A 217 4.73 -17.92 15.30
N PRO A 218 6.04 -17.81 15.60
CA PRO A 218 6.64 -18.55 16.70
C PRO A 218 5.82 -18.29 17.96
N SER A 219 5.34 -19.36 18.59
CA SER A 219 4.64 -19.30 19.88
C SER A 219 5.48 -18.47 20.83
N PRO A 220 4.91 -17.52 21.58
CA PRO A 220 5.65 -16.84 22.63
C PRO A 220 6.22 -17.91 23.55
N GLY A 221 7.54 -18.03 23.59
CA GLY A 221 8.22 -18.92 24.53
C GLY A 221 7.80 -18.59 25.96
N PRO A 222 7.88 -19.56 26.85
CA PRO A 222 7.45 -19.45 28.24
C PRO A 222 8.19 -18.36 29.01
#